data_b93c28ffe85dae4515eabcca6971f019
#
_entry.id   b93c28ffe85dae4515eabcca6971f019
#
_cell.length_a   1.000
_cell.length_b   1.000
_cell.length_c   1.000
_cell.angle_alpha   90.00
_cell.angle_beta   90.00
_cell.angle_gamma   90.00
#
_symmetry.space_group_name_H-M   'P 1'
#
loop_
_entity.id
_entity.type
_entity.pdbx_description
1 polymer ?
#
loop_
_entity_poly.entity_id
_entity_poly.type
_entity_poly.pdbx_seq_one_letter_code
_entity_poly.pdbx_strand_id
1 'polypeptide(L)'
;MIESNLFSAFSLNDKIFRNRIILSPMCQYKANNGFIDEWHLQHYSRFAFSGLGGAFIEATAVSPEGRIGYGCTGIWNDDHIEGLKKITKIFREHNCRSCL
;
A
#
# COMPACT_ATOMS: atom_id res chain seq x y z
N MET A 1 32.25 -6.73 -8.81
CA MET A 1 30.94 -6.51 -8.07
C MET A 1 29.90 -7.42 -8.68
N ILE A 2 29.21 -8.17 -7.86
CA ILE A 2 28.14 -9.05 -8.32
C ILE A 2 26.83 -8.27 -8.29
N GLU A 3 26.17 -8.15 -9.45
CA GLU A 3 24.83 -7.56 -9.50
C GLU A 3 23.81 -8.55 -8.95
N SER A 4 22.93 -8.05 -8.07
CA SER A 4 21.80 -8.82 -7.54
C SER A 4 20.57 -8.61 -8.43
N ASN A 5 19.97 -9.70 -8.89
CA ASN A 5 18.69 -9.61 -9.60
C ASN A 5 17.58 -9.05 -8.69
N LEU A 6 17.62 -9.40 -7.42
CA LEU A 6 16.61 -8.96 -6.45
C LEU A 6 16.61 -7.44 -6.27
N PHE A 7 17.77 -6.83 -6.22
CA PHE A 7 17.90 -5.40 -6.00
C PHE A 7 18.03 -4.58 -7.29
N SER A 8 17.98 -5.24 -8.44
CA SER A 8 18.00 -4.53 -9.73
C SER A 8 16.63 -3.93 -10.02
N ALA A 9 16.65 -2.78 -10.69
CA ALA A 9 15.41 -2.14 -11.14
C ALA A 9 14.73 -2.97 -12.23
N PHE A 10 13.41 -2.84 -12.33
CA PHE A 10 12.68 -3.38 -13.46
C PHE A 10 11.56 -2.42 -13.87
N SER A 11 11.15 -2.57 -15.12
CA SER A 11 10.10 -1.73 -15.69
C SER A 11 8.85 -2.56 -15.98
N LEU A 12 7.70 -2.01 -15.63
CA LEU A 12 6.40 -2.56 -16.00
C LEU A 12 5.64 -1.44 -16.70
N ASN A 13 5.40 -1.58 -18.01
CA ASN A 13 4.91 -0.51 -18.85
C ASN A 13 5.83 0.73 -18.71
N ASP A 14 5.28 1.88 -18.34
CA ASP A 14 6.03 3.12 -18.12
C ASP A 14 6.50 3.31 -16.67
N LYS A 15 6.29 2.32 -15.81
CA LYS A 15 6.63 2.39 -14.38
C LYS A 15 7.93 1.70 -14.11
N ILE A 16 8.82 2.36 -13.38
CA ILE A 16 10.10 1.82 -12.94
C ILE A 16 10.03 1.53 -11.46
N PHE A 17 10.38 0.28 -11.10
CA PHE A 17 10.52 -0.17 -9.71
C PHE A 17 12.00 -0.23 -9.39
N ARG A 18 12.41 0.36 -8.26
CA ARG A 18 13.84 0.42 -7.92
C ARG A 18 14.45 -0.93 -7.57
N ASN A 19 13.63 -1.88 -7.17
CA ASN A 19 14.03 -3.27 -6.95
C ASN A 19 12.82 -4.19 -7.11
N ARG A 20 13.00 -5.47 -6.87
CA ARG A 20 11.98 -6.50 -7.11
C ARG A 20 11.33 -7.01 -5.83
N ILE A 21 11.47 -6.30 -4.72
CA ILE A 21 10.85 -6.64 -3.46
C ILE A 21 9.52 -5.90 -3.36
N ILE A 22 8.43 -6.66 -3.31
CA ILE A 22 7.07 -6.12 -3.31
C ILE A 22 6.35 -6.60 -2.04
N LEU A 23 5.79 -5.67 -1.30
CA LEU A 23 4.94 -6.00 -0.15
C LEU A 23 3.64 -6.63 -0.64
N SER A 24 3.32 -7.82 -0.16
CA SER A 24 2.04 -8.48 -0.42
C SER A 24 0.91 -7.78 0.34
N PRO A 25 -0.33 -7.79 -0.19
CA PRO A 25 -1.46 -7.22 0.53
C PRO A 25 -1.77 -8.04 1.78
N MET A 26 -1.91 -7.36 2.92
CA MET A 26 -2.18 -8.00 4.20
C MET A 26 -3.19 -7.20 5.00
N CYS A 27 -4.41 -7.73 5.13
CA CYS A 27 -5.48 -7.09 5.87
C CYS A 27 -5.11 -6.89 7.34
N GLN A 28 -5.30 -5.69 7.83
CA GLN A 28 -5.04 -5.33 9.23
C GLN A 28 -6.28 -5.43 10.09
N TYR A 29 -7.46 -5.34 9.48
CA TYR A 29 -8.75 -5.37 10.18
C TYR A 29 -8.86 -4.29 11.29
N LYS A 30 -8.31 -3.11 11.02
CA LYS A 30 -8.27 -1.98 11.95
C LYS A 30 -9.07 -0.76 11.48
N ALA A 31 -9.68 -0.83 10.30
CA ALA A 31 -10.49 0.28 9.80
C ALA A 31 -11.83 0.37 10.53
N ASN A 32 -12.36 1.57 10.57
CA ASN A 32 -13.69 1.85 11.09
C ASN A 32 -14.54 2.44 9.97
N ASN A 33 -15.61 1.75 9.59
CA ASN A 33 -16.44 2.12 8.43
C ASN A 33 -15.61 2.37 7.17
N GLY A 34 -14.59 1.56 6.95
CA GLY A 34 -13.69 1.68 5.81
C GLY A 34 -12.60 2.74 5.94
N PHE A 35 -12.66 3.59 6.96
CA PHE A 35 -11.65 4.63 7.16
C PHE A 35 -10.39 4.06 7.76
N ILE A 36 -9.25 4.40 7.18
CA ILE A 36 -7.96 4.12 7.78
C ILE A 36 -7.70 5.08 8.94
N ASP A 37 -6.81 4.68 9.84
CA ASP A 37 -6.41 5.48 10.99
C ASP A 37 -4.90 5.43 11.20
N GLU A 38 -4.46 5.84 12.40
CA GLU A 38 -3.03 5.83 12.74
C GLU A 38 -2.39 4.46 12.66
N TRP A 39 -3.14 3.38 12.94
CA TRP A 39 -2.62 2.03 12.81
C TRP A 39 -2.08 1.79 11.40
N HIS A 40 -2.88 2.14 10.40
CA HIS A 40 -2.51 1.94 8.99
C HIS A 40 -1.32 2.81 8.60
N LEU A 41 -1.29 4.06 9.06
CA LEU A 41 -0.17 4.96 8.75
C LEU A 41 1.15 4.41 9.33
N GLN A 42 1.12 3.93 10.56
CA GLN A 42 2.30 3.33 11.19
C GLN A 42 2.70 2.03 10.51
N HIS A 43 1.72 1.18 10.20
CA HIS A 43 1.95 -0.09 9.53
C HIS A 43 2.63 0.11 8.18
N TYR A 44 2.08 0.95 7.33
CA TYR A 44 2.62 1.18 5.99
C TYR A 44 3.91 2.00 6.02
N SER A 45 4.06 2.93 6.93
CA SER A 45 5.31 3.69 7.09
C SER A 45 6.49 2.80 7.35
N ARG A 46 6.32 1.79 8.19
CA ARG A 46 7.37 0.82 8.50
C ARG A 46 7.90 0.14 7.24
N PHE A 47 7.00 -0.25 6.33
CA PHE A 47 7.39 -0.86 5.07
C PHE A 47 7.96 0.16 4.08
N ALA A 48 7.40 1.36 4.05
CA ALA A 48 7.91 2.42 3.17
C ALA A 48 9.37 2.75 3.47
N PHE A 49 9.76 2.76 4.74
CA PHE A 49 11.14 3.04 5.16
C PHE A 49 12.10 1.87 4.89
N SER A 50 11.60 0.68 4.60
CA SER A 50 12.43 -0.51 4.48
C SER A 50 13.14 -0.68 3.15
N GLY A 51 12.85 0.16 2.15
CA GLY A 51 13.51 0.11 0.86
C GLY A 51 12.83 -0.74 -0.19
N LEU A 52 11.55 -1.05 -0.03
CA LEU A 52 10.78 -1.84 -1.00
C LEU A 52 10.65 -1.13 -2.34
N GLY A 53 10.64 -1.91 -3.43
CA GLY A 53 10.37 -1.41 -4.77
C GLY A 53 8.89 -1.09 -4.99
N GLY A 54 8.01 -1.88 -4.40
CA GLY A 54 6.57 -1.69 -4.51
C GLY A 54 5.81 -2.24 -3.32
N ALA A 55 4.54 -1.89 -3.21
CA ALA A 55 3.68 -2.34 -2.13
C ALA A 55 2.23 -2.45 -2.61
N PHE A 56 1.57 -3.53 -2.22
CA PHE A 56 0.12 -3.64 -2.32
C PHE A 56 -0.53 -3.24 -1.01
N ILE A 57 -1.52 -2.35 -1.11
CA ILE A 57 -2.36 -2.00 0.03
C ILE A 57 -3.30 -3.18 0.28
N GLU A 58 -3.72 -3.35 1.51
CA GLU A 58 -4.63 -4.41 1.90
C GLU A 58 -5.95 -4.38 1.12
N ALA A 59 -6.70 -5.48 1.17
CA ALA A 59 -8.00 -5.59 0.51
C ALA A 59 -8.87 -4.40 0.90
N THR A 60 -9.32 -3.64 -0.10
CA THR A 60 -10.07 -2.41 0.08
C THR A 60 -11.42 -2.55 -0.61
N ALA A 61 -12.48 -2.48 0.17
CA ALA A 61 -13.83 -2.80 -0.30
C ALA A 61 -14.42 -1.64 -1.12
N VAL A 62 -15.10 -1.98 -2.21
CA VAL A 62 -15.80 -1.02 -3.08
C VAL A 62 -17.25 -0.82 -2.66
N SER A 63 -17.72 -1.55 -1.66
CA SER A 63 -19.02 -1.38 -1.01
C SER A 63 -18.93 -1.88 0.43
N PRO A 64 -19.80 -1.41 1.34
CA PRO A 64 -19.81 -1.92 2.73
C PRO A 64 -20.00 -3.43 2.81
N GLU A 65 -20.85 -3.98 1.94
CA GLU A 65 -21.15 -5.42 1.88
C GLU A 65 -19.96 -6.23 1.33
N GLY A 66 -19.09 -5.58 0.56
CA GLY A 66 -17.91 -6.24 -0.03
C GLY A 66 -16.76 -6.45 0.93
N ARG A 67 -16.86 -5.96 2.16
CA ARG A 67 -15.81 -6.17 3.17
C ARG A 67 -15.69 -7.64 3.53
N ILE A 68 -14.45 -8.09 3.73
CA ILE A 68 -14.19 -9.41 4.30
C ILE A 68 -14.63 -9.44 5.76
N GLY A 69 -14.37 -8.36 6.49
CA GLY A 69 -14.80 -8.15 7.86
C GLY A 69 -15.01 -6.66 8.13
N TYR A 70 -15.61 -6.32 9.26
CA TYR A 70 -15.94 -4.94 9.60
C TYR A 70 -14.72 -4.02 9.70
N GLY A 71 -13.55 -4.57 9.96
CA GLY A 71 -12.30 -3.83 10.02
C GLY A 71 -11.60 -3.61 8.69
N CYS A 72 -12.18 -4.05 7.59
CA CYS A 72 -11.58 -3.82 6.27
C CYS A 72 -11.60 -2.36 5.89
N THR A 73 -10.54 -1.92 5.20
CA THR A 73 -10.50 -0.60 4.56
C THR A 73 -11.53 -0.53 3.44
N GLY A 74 -11.93 0.66 3.09
CA GLY A 74 -12.92 0.90 2.05
C GLY A 74 -12.55 2.04 1.12
N ILE A 75 -13.17 2.01 -0.05
CA ILE A 75 -13.10 3.09 -1.03
C ILE A 75 -14.48 3.29 -1.69
N TRP A 76 -15.54 2.99 -0.96
CA TRP A 76 -16.91 3.17 -1.47
C TRP A 76 -17.47 4.57 -1.29
N ASN A 77 -16.70 5.46 -0.67
CA ASN A 77 -17.08 6.84 -0.40
C ASN A 77 -15.88 7.74 -0.66
N ASP A 78 -16.12 8.91 -1.24
CA ASP A 78 -15.04 9.86 -1.53
C ASP A 78 -14.29 10.31 -0.28
N ASP A 79 -14.96 10.30 0.88
CA ASP A 79 -14.30 10.64 2.15
C ASP A 79 -13.20 9.66 2.54
N HIS A 80 -13.18 8.45 1.98
CA HIS A 80 -12.09 7.49 2.18
C HIS A 80 -10.79 7.89 1.50
N ILE A 81 -10.87 8.76 0.47
CA ILE A 81 -9.72 9.10 -0.39
C ILE A 81 -8.59 9.76 0.42
N GLU A 82 -8.94 10.67 1.33
CA GLU A 82 -7.91 11.42 2.08
C GLU A 82 -6.98 10.53 2.90
N GLY A 83 -7.53 9.51 3.56
CA GLY A 83 -6.71 8.56 4.29
C GLY A 83 -5.80 7.75 3.38
N LEU A 84 -6.34 7.24 2.28
CA LEU A 84 -5.58 6.45 1.31
C LEU A 84 -4.48 7.29 0.65
N LYS A 85 -4.73 8.57 0.39
CA LYS A 85 -3.71 9.49 -0.12
C LYS A 85 -2.52 9.63 0.83
N LYS A 86 -2.76 9.61 2.12
CA LYS A 86 -1.67 9.68 3.12
C LYS A 86 -0.74 8.47 2.99
N ILE A 87 -1.32 7.28 2.80
CA ILE A 87 -0.54 6.06 2.62
C ILE A 87 0.27 6.12 1.31
N THR A 88 -0.37 6.43 0.20
CA THR A 88 0.31 6.48 -1.09
C THR A 88 1.41 7.54 -1.12
N LYS A 89 1.20 8.66 -0.43
CA LYS A 89 2.20 9.72 -0.29
C LYS A 89 3.44 9.22 0.45
N ILE A 90 3.27 8.48 1.54
CA ILE A 90 4.40 7.92 2.30
C ILE A 90 5.24 7.02 1.40
N PHE A 91 4.61 6.12 0.65
CA PHE A 91 5.33 5.24 -0.28
C PHE A 91 6.04 6.02 -1.38
N ARG A 92 5.35 6.99 -1.97
CA ARG A 92 5.93 7.82 -3.05
C ARG A 92 7.15 8.60 -2.57
N GLU A 93 7.10 9.17 -1.36
CA GLU A 93 8.21 9.92 -0.78
C GLU A 93 9.43 9.04 -0.51
N HIS A 94 9.25 7.73 -0.41
CA HIS A 94 10.32 6.75 -0.19
C HIS A 94 10.64 5.93 -1.44
N ASN A 95 10.29 6.45 -2.62
CA ASN A 95 10.57 5.84 -3.92
C ASN A 95 10.03 4.39 -4.00
N CYS A 96 8.85 4.16 -3.44
CA CYS A 96 8.16 2.88 -3.49
C CYS A 96 6.84 3.06 -4.24
N ARG A 97 6.58 2.22 -5.22
CA ARG A 97 5.34 2.24 -5.96
C ARG A 97 4.27 1.53 -5.15
N SER A 98 3.07 2.10 -5.11
CA SER A 98 1.96 1.47 -4.39
C SER A 98 0.80 1.17 -5.32
N CYS A 99 0.06 0.12 -4.98
CA CYS A 99 -1.12 -0.35 -5.71
C CYS A 99 -2.24 -0.65 -4.71
N LEU A 100 -3.45 -0.24 -5.07
CA LEU A 100 -4.67 -0.51 -4.30
C LEU A 100 -5.51 -1.56 -5.03
#